data_7c81ff025821d90153c0dfc16b1623f5
#
_entry.id   7c81ff025821d90153c0dfc16b1623f5
#
_cell.length_a   1.000
_cell.length_b   1.000
_cell.length_c   1.000
_cell.angle_alpha   90.00
_cell.angle_beta   90.00
_cell.angle_gamma   90.00
#
_symmetry.space_group_name_H-M   'P 1'
#
loop_
_entity.id
_entity.type
_entity.pdbx_description
1 polymer ?
#
loop_
_entity_poly.entity_id
_entity_poly.type
_entity_poly.pdbx_seq_one_letter_code
_entity_poly.pdbx_strand_id
1 'polypeptide(L)'
;MKTRRILMSALGVIICGISVGMFKYASLGVDPFQSLMSGLDAVIPIRFGTLYVMVNLLLLVFALIFDRRKIGLATVINLFLLGYIAEFSQGICRSLLPESGIVGRFILLLIAIVIMCLASAFYFTADLGVSTYDAVSLIWSEKQKRIPFQYCRIICDLICVCLGVILCRIGDVNVFGEVNVGTIITAFFMGPLIAFFNRKVAKPFLYYKHESQKE
;
A
#
# COMPACT_ATOMS: atom_id res chain seq x y z
N MET A 1 -10.84 -16.80 -17.37
CA MET A 1 -9.82 -15.81 -17.02
C MET A 1 -10.38 -14.55 -16.33
N LYS A 2 -11.44 -13.91 -16.84
CA LYS A 2 -11.99 -12.67 -16.23
C LYS A 2 -12.39 -12.84 -14.76
N THR A 3 -13.18 -13.87 -14.43
CA THR A 3 -13.63 -14.14 -13.05
C THR A 3 -12.46 -14.34 -12.08
N ARG A 4 -11.40 -15.03 -12.49
CA ARG A 4 -10.22 -15.30 -11.67
C ARG A 4 -9.44 -14.01 -11.36
N ARG A 5 -9.34 -13.12 -12.36
CA ARG A 5 -8.74 -11.78 -12.16
C ARG A 5 -9.57 -10.94 -11.18
N ILE A 6 -10.90 -10.94 -11.31
CA ILE A 6 -11.79 -10.20 -10.39
C ILE A 6 -11.63 -10.72 -8.96
N LEU A 7 -11.65 -12.05 -8.77
CA LEU A 7 -11.45 -12.66 -7.45
C LEU A 7 -10.07 -12.32 -6.86
N MET A 8 -9.01 -12.43 -7.66
CA MET A 8 -7.66 -12.06 -7.21
C MET A 8 -7.57 -10.59 -6.81
N SER A 9 -8.18 -9.71 -7.57
CA SER A 9 -8.18 -8.29 -7.29
C SER A 9 -8.96 -7.96 -6.03
N ALA A 10 -10.17 -8.50 -5.88
CA ALA A 10 -11.00 -8.29 -4.70
C ALA A 10 -10.33 -8.84 -3.42
N LEU A 11 -9.83 -10.08 -3.49
CA LEU A 11 -9.07 -10.68 -2.38
C LEU A 11 -7.82 -9.86 -2.04
N GLY A 12 -7.08 -9.40 -3.05
CA GLY A 12 -5.91 -8.55 -2.85
C GLY A 12 -6.25 -7.28 -2.08
N VAL A 13 -7.32 -6.57 -2.46
CA VAL A 13 -7.74 -5.34 -1.76
C VAL A 13 -8.21 -5.62 -0.33
N ILE A 14 -8.99 -6.70 -0.11
CA ILE A 14 -9.46 -7.09 1.23
C ILE A 14 -8.26 -7.42 2.13
N ILE A 15 -7.34 -8.25 1.67
CA ILE A 15 -6.15 -8.65 2.42
C ILE A 15 -5.25 -7.43 2.69
N CYS A 16 -5.16 -6.50 1.74
CA CYS A 16 -4.45 -5.24 1.92
C CYS A 16 -5.06 -4.41 3.06
N GLY A 17 -6.39 -4.26 3.09
CA GLY A 17 -7.09 -3.57 4.18
C GLY A 17 -6.87 -4.22 5.55
N ILE A 18 -6.87 -5.55 5.62
CA ILE A 18 -6.55 -6.28 6.85
C ILE A 18 -5.14 -5.95 7.32
N SER A 19 -4.17 -5.96 6.41
CA SER A 19 -2.78 -5.64 6.71
C SER A 19 -2.62 -4.19 7.22
N VAL A 20 -3.32 -3.22 6.61
CA VAL A 20 -3.31 -1.82 7.09
C VAL A 20 -3.83 -1.71 8.52
N GLY A 21 -4.88 -2.47 8.87
CA GLY A 21 -5.38 -2.52 10.24
C GLY A 21 -4.36 -3.08 11.25
N MET A 22 -3.61 -4.11 10.84
CA MET A 22 -2.50 -4.66 11.63
C MET A 22 -1.37 -3.64 11.83
N PHE A 23 -1.01 -2.87 10.80
CA PHE A 23 -0.05 -1.77 10.90
C PHE A 23 -0.49 -0.71 11.92
N LYS A 24 -1.74 -0.26 11.82
CA LYS A 24 -2.31 0.73 12.76
C LYS A 24 -2.31 0.21 14.20
N TYR A 25 -2.58 -1.08 14.40
CA TYR A 25 -2.51 -1.68 15.74
C TYR A 25 -1.08 -1.76 16.26
N ALA A 26 -0.11 -2.16 15.43
CA ALA A 26 1.29 -2.27 15.82
C ALA A 26 1.87 -0.95 16.34
N SER A 27 1.44 0.20 15.79
CA SER A 27 1.84 1.56 16.21
C SER A 27 3.37 1.73 16.27
N LEU A 28 4.09 1.12 15.30
CA LEU A 28 5.55 1.16 15.17
C LEU A 28 5.99 1.93 13.91
N GLY A 29 5.20 2.89 13.50
CA GLY A 29 5.33 3.68 12.29
C GLY A 29 4.29 3.29 11.26
N VAL A 30 3.99 4.23 10.38
CA VAL A 30 3.03 4.09 9.28
C VAL A 30 3.77 3.83 7.96
N ASP A 31 3.03 3.44 6.93
CA ASP A 31 3.63 3.33 5.60
C ASP A 31 4.04 4.73 5.05
N PRO A 32 4.97 4.79 4.08
CA PRO A 32 5.50 6.03 3.56
C PRO A 32 4.46 7.04 3.08
N PHE A 33 3.40 6.56 2.42
CA PHE A 33 2.33 7.43 1.95
C PHE A 33 1.51 8.02 3.12
N GLN A 34 1.23 7.21 4.14
CA GLN A 34 0.57 7.68 5.35
C GLN A 34 1.44 8.69 6.11
N SER A 35 2.76 8.50 6.14
CA SER A 35 3.70 9.47 6.73
C SER A 35 3.60 10.84 6.04
N LEU A 36 3.51 10.86 4.70
CA LEU A 36 3.26 12.09 3.95
C LEU A 36 1.91 12.70 4.31
N MET A 37 0.86 11.88 4.41
CA MET A 37 -0.49 12.33 4.75
C MET A 37 -0.57 12.93 6.16
N SER A 38 0.09 12.32 7.15
CA SER A 38 0.18 12.86 8.51
C SER A 38 0.93 14.21 8.54
N GLY A 39 1.99 14.33 7.76
CA GLY A 39 2.72 15.58 7.61
C GLY A 39 1.86 16.69 6.96
N LEU A 40 1.08 16.37 5.96
CA LEU A 40 0.14 17.30 5.32
C LEU A 40 -0.97 17.74 6.30
N ASP A 41 -1.51 16.80 7.07
CA ASP A 41 -2.55 17.06 8.07
C ASP A 41 -2.04 18.01 9.19
N ALA A 42 -0.76 17.90 9.53
CA ALA A 42 -0.13 18.78 10.52
C ALA A 42 -0.04 20.27 10.09
N VAL A 43 0.01 20.52 8.78
CA VAL A 43 0.23 21.87 8.23
C VAL A 43 -1.05 22.46 7.63
N ILE A 44 -1.93 21.63 7.09
CA ILE A 44 -3.12 22.08 6.37
C ILE A 44 -4.35 21.93 7.29
N PRO A 45 -5.05 23.02 7.64
CA PRO A 45 -6.19 22.98 8.57
C PRO A 45 -7.47 22.45 7.92
N ILE A 46 -7.42 21.26 7.37
CA ILE A 46 -8.53 20.52 6.75
C ILE A 46 -8.64 19.16 7.40
N ARG A 47 -9.84 18.61 7.55
CA ARG A 47 -10.04 17.27 8.11
C ARG A 47 -9.22 16.22 7.34
N PHE A 48 -8.49 15.36 8.03
CA PHE A 48 -7.64 14.31 7.47
C PHE A 48 -8.33 13.52 6.34
N GLY A 49 -9.59 13.10 6.54
CA GLY A 49 -10.34 12.35 5.51
C GLY A 49 -10.54 13.14 4.21
N THR A 50 -10.84 14.43 4.29
CA THR A 50 -10.97 15.30 3.11
C THR A 50 -9.64 15.47 2.40
N LEU A 51 -8.58 15.73 3.17
CA LEU A 51 -7.22 15.85 2.66
C LEU A 51 -6.76 14.57 1.97
N TYR A 52 -7.04 13.42 2.58
CA TYR A 52 -6.74 12.10 2.02
C TYR A 52 -7.43 11.88 0.66
N VAL A 53 -8.72 12.21 0.57
CA VAL A 53 -9.46 12.13 -0.69
C VAL A 53 -8.89 13.08 -1.74
N MET A 54 -8.56 14.32 -1.37
CA MET A 54 -7.99 15.29 -2.31
C MET A 54 -6.64 14.83 -2.89
N VAL A 55 -5.74 14.33 -2.04
CA VAL A 55 -4.44 13.82 -2.49
C VAL A 55 -4.62 12.58 -3.37
N ASN A 56 -5.47 11.64 -2.97
CA ASN A 56 -5.76 10.46 -3.79
C ASN A 56 -6.43 10.83 -5.12
N LEU A 57 -7.28 11.85 -5.15
CA LEU A 57 -7.88 12.35 -6.39
C LEU A 57 -6.82 12.97 -7.30
N LEU A 58 -5.87 13.73 -6.75
CA LEU A 58 -4.75 14.27 -7.51
C LEU A 58 -3.91 13.15 -8.14
N LEU A 59 -3.56 12.11 -7.37
CA LEU A 59 -2.84 10.94 -7.87
C LEU A 59 -3.66 10.17 -8.92
N LEU A 60 -4.98 10.09 -8.75
CA LEU A 60 -5.89 9.48 -9.71
C LEU A 60 -5.88 10.24 -11.04
N VAL A 61 -5.98 11.58 -10.99
CA VAL A 61 -5.91 12.44 -12.18
C VAL A 61 -4.56 12.25 -12.87
N PHE A 62 -3.47 12.24 -12.12
CA PHE A 62 -2.14 11.93 -12.67
C PHE A 62 -2.15 10.59 -13.41
N ALA A 63 -2.64 9.53 -12.78
CA ALA A 63 -2.68 8.20 -13.39
C ALA A 63 -3.58 8.16 -14.65
N LEU A 64 -4.71 8.86 -14.64
CA LEU A 64 -5.60 8.96 -15.81
C LEU A 64 -4.96 9.68 -17.00
N ILE A 65 -4.12 10.69 -16.74
CA ILE A 65 -3.41 11.44 -17.79
C ILE A 65 -2.29 10.57 -18.38
N PHE A 66 -1.53 9.90 -17.54
CA PHE A 66 -0.30 9.22 -17.97
C PHE A 66 -0.52 7.77 -18.40
N ASP A 67 -1.38 7.00 -17.74
CA ASP A 67 -1.78 5.65 -18.13
C ASP A 67 -3.10 5.22 -17.48
N ARG A 68 -4.18 5.40 -18.22
CA ARG A 68 -5.56 5.02 -17.80
C ARG A 68 -5.72 3.54 -17.50
N ARG A 69 -4.83 2.68 -18.02
CA ARG A 69 -4.93 1.22 -17.84
C ARG A 69 -4.66 0.80 -16.40
N LYS A 70 -3.96 1.65 -15.63
CA LYS A 70 -3.67 1.39 -14.21
C LYS A 70 -4.87 1.66 -13.30
N ILE A 71 -5.88 2.38 -13.80
CA ILE A 71 -7.09 2.71 -13.06
C ILE A 71 -8.21 1.76 -13.48
N GLY A 72 -8.83 1.12 -12.51
CA GLY A 72 -9.89 0.16 -12.76
C GLY A 72 -10.76 -0.10 -11.53
N LEU A 73 -11.51 -1.19 -11.58
CA LEU A 73 -12.42 -1.58 -10.50
C LEU A 73 -11.70 -1.70 -9.15
N ALA A 74 -10.50 -2.26 -9.14
CA ALA A 74 -9.70 -2.41 -7.91
C ALA A 74 -9.31 -1.06 -7.31
N THR A 75 -9.03 -0.05 -8.12
CA THR A 75 -8.74 1.31 -7.65
C THR A 75 -9.94 1.92 -6.92
N VAL A 76 -11.13 1.74 -7.49
CA VAL A 76 -12.39 2.23 -6.88
C VAL A 76 -12.67 1.50 -5.56
N ILE A 77 -12.55 0.17 -5.54
CA ILE A 77 -12.75 -0.63 -4.33
C ILE A 77 -11.71 -0.23 -3.26
N ASN A 78 -10.45 -0.08 -3.63
CA ASN A 78 -9.39 0.34 -2.73
C ASN A 78 -9.70 1.71 -2.10
N LEU A 79 -10.10 2.69 -2.91
CA LEU A 79 -10.40 4.04 -2.46
C LEU A 79 -11.53 4.09 -1.41
N PHE A 80 -12.60 3.31 -1.60
CA PHE A 80 -13.79 3.36 -0.76
C PHE A 80 -13.81 2.32 0.36
N LEU A 81 -13.29 1.11 0.13
CA LEU A 81 -13.41 0.00 1.08
C LEU A 81 -12.20 -0.19 1.99
N LEU A 82 -11.00 0.17 1.55
CA LEU A 82 -9.78 -0.12 2.27
C LEU A 82 -9.79 0.46 3.69
N GLY A 83 -10.29 1.68 3.85
CA GLY A 83 -10.38 2.35 5.15
C GLY A 83 -11.27 1.58 6.15
N TYR A 84 -12.46 1.17 5.72
CA TYR A 84 -13.41 0.42 6.56
C TYR A 84 -12.86 -0.95 6.96
N ILE A 85 -12.23 -1.66 6.02
CA ILE A 85 -11.60 -2.96 6.30
C ILE A 85 -10.44 -2.78 7.29
N ALA A 86 -9.65 -1.73 7.13
CA ALA A 86 -8.55 -1.42 8.03
C ALA A 86 -9.02 -1.11 9.46
N GLU A 87 -10.08 -0.31 9.63
CA GLU A 87 -10.67 -0.03 10.94
C GLU A 87 -11.22 -1.30 11.59
N PHE A 88 -11.95 -2.11 10.84
CA PHE A 88 -12.47 -3.40 11.32
C PHE A 88 -11.34 -4.33 11.76
N SER A 89 -10.30 -4.48 10.94
CA SER A 89 -9.13 -5.30 11.25
C SER A 89 -8.37 -4.79 12.48
N GLN A 90 -8.20 -3.48 12.62
CA GLN A 90 -7.59 -2.88 13.80
C GLN A 90 -8.40 -3.18 15.07
N GLY A 91 -9.74 -3.12 14.97
CA GLY A 91 -10.64 -3.50 16.07
C GLY A 91 -10.46 -4.95 16.49
N ILE A 92 -10.37 -5.86 15.53
CA ILE A 92 -10.09 -7.29 15.80
C ILE A 92 -8.72 -7.46 16.47
N CYS A 93 -7.66 -6.80 15.96
CA CYS A 93 -6.34 -6.89 16.59
C CYS A 93 -6.37 -6.40 18.05
N ARG A 94 -7.08 -5.32 18.33
CA ARG A 94 -7.24 -4.82 19.71
C ARG A 94 -7.99 -5.79 20.63
N SER A 95 -8.99 -6.50 20.11
CA SER A 95 -9.76 -7.47 20.91
C SER A 95 -9.00 -8.78 21.16
N LEU A 96 -8.21 -9.23 20.18
CA LEU A 96 -7.46 -10.48 20.27
C LEU A 96 -6.11 -10.33 21.00
N LEU A 97 -5.50 -9.16 20.96
CA LEU A 97 -4.17 -8.87 21.47
C LEU A 97 -4.15 -7.62 22.37
N PRO A 98 -4.98 -7.57 23.43
CA PRO A 98 -5.20 -6.34 24.21
C PRO A 98 -3.92 -5.80 24.88
N GLU A 99 -2.95 -6.65 25.21
CA GLU A 99 -1.74 -6.31 25.95
C GLU A 99 -0.44 -6.77 25.25
N SER A 100 -0.37 -6.71 23.91
CA SER A 100 0.87 -7.09 23.23
C SER A 100 2.01 -6.14 23.58
N GLY A 101 3.07 -6.69 24.18
CA GLY A 101 4.33 -5.96 24.39
C GLY A 101 4.98 -5.56 23.06
N ILE A 102 6.04 -4.76 23.16
CA ILE A 102 6.77 -4.24 21.98
C ILE A 102 7.21 -5.34 21.01
N VAL A 103 7.62 -6.49 21.51
CA VAL A 103 8.03 -7.64 20.71
C VAL A 103 6.86 -8.21 19.90
N GLY A 104 5.69 -8.36 20.52
CA GLY A 104 4.48 -8.85 19.85
C GLY A 104 4.02 -7.88 18.74
N ARG A 105 4.06 -6.58 19.01
CA ARG A 105 3.76 -5.53 18.01
C ARG A 105 4.74 -5.55 16.84
N PHE A 106 6.03 -5.78 17.11
CA PHE A 106 7.06 -5.87 16.08
C PHE A 106 6.87 -7.12 15.20
N ILE A 107 6.58 -8.27 15.79
CA ILE A 107 6.26 -9.49 15.03
C ILE A 107 5.01 -9.27 14.16
N LEU A 108 3.96 -8.67 14.72
CA LEU A 108 2.74 -8.36 13.99
C LEU A 108 3.00 -7.40 12.81
N LEU A 109 3.87 -6.40 13.02
CA LEU A 109 4.32 -5.49 11.96
C LEU A 109 4.98 -6.26 10.80
N LEU A 110 5.90 -7.17 11.08
CA LEU A 110 6.57 -7.96 10.05
C LEU A 110 5.59 -8.84 9.29
N ILE A 111 4.66 -9.48 9.98
CA ILE A 111 3.59 -10.27 9.36
C ILE A 111 2.72 -9.37 8.47
N ALA A 112 2.34 -8.19 8.94
CA ALA A 112 1.55 -7.23 8.19
C ALA A 112 2.27 -6.78 6.90
N ILE A 113 3.58 -6.53 6.94
CA ILE A 113 4.39 -6.18 5.77
C ILE A 113 4.32 -7.30 4.72
N VAL A 114 4.54 -8.54 5.13
CA VAL A 114 4.52 -9.70 4.22
C VAL A 114 3.14 -9.86 3.59
N ILE A 115 2.07 -9.78 4.40
CA ILE A 115 0.68 -9.90 3.93
C ILE A 115 0.35 -8.76 2.97
N MET A 116 0.74 -7.54 3.26
CA MET A 116 0.52 -6.38 2.40
C MET A 116 1.23 -6.53 1.05
N CYS A 117 2.48 -6.98 1.05
CA CYS A 117 3.23 -7.18 -0.19
C CYS A 117 2.63 -8.30 -1.05
N LEU A 118 2.16 -9.37 -0.42
CA LEU A 118 1.46 -10.45 -1.12
C LEU A 118 0.13 -9.98 -1.71
N ALA A 119 -0.66 -9.24 -0.95
CA ALA A 119 -1.92 -8.64 -1.39
C ALA A 119 -1.70 -7.69 -2.58
N SER A 120 -0.69 -6.82 -2.50
CA SER A 120 -0.31 -5.93 -3.58
C SER A 120 0.09 -6.70 -4.85
N ALA A 121 0.85 -7.77 -4.71
CA ALA A 121 1.22 -8.62 -5.83
C ALA A 121 -0.02 -9.26 -6.51
N PHE A 122 -1.05 -9.62 -5.76
CA PHE A 122 -2.28 -10.19 -6.31
C PHE A 122 -3.06 -9.17 -7.14
N TYR A 123 -3.35 -7.98 -6.63
CA TYR A 123 -4.11 -7.01 -7.42
C TYR A 123 -3.28 -6.41 -8.57
N PHE A 124 -1.97 -6.32 -8.46
CA PHE A 124 -1.09 -5.94 -9.57
C PHE A 124 -1.16 -6.96 -10.71
N THR A 125 -1.10 -8.27 -10.38
CA THR A 125 -1.16 -9.34 -11.37
C THR A 125 -2.56 -9.47 -11.98
N ALA A 126 -3.62 -9.16 -11.23
CA ALA A 126 -4.99 -9.19 -11.70
C ALA A 126 -5.23 -8.19 -12.84
N ASP A 127 -4.47 -7.08 -12.88
CA ASP A 127 -4.53 -6.05 -13.94
C ASP A 127 -5.96 -5.48 -14.13
N LEU A 128 -6.64 -5.21 -13.00
CA LEU A 128 -7.96 -4.58 -12.93
C LEU A 128 -7.92 -3.22 -12.22
N GLY A 129 -6.77 -2.59 -12.23
CA GLY A 129 -6.44 -1.36 -11.54
C GLY A 129 -5.61 -1.61 -10.28
N VAL A 130 -4.94 -0.57 -9.83
CA VAL A 130 -4.09 -0.59 -8.64
C VAL A 130 -4.44 0.61 -7.75
N SER A 131 -3.86 0.71 -6.55
CA SER A 131 -4.02 1.92 -5.74
C SER A 131 -3.48 3.14 -6.49
N THR A 132 -4.01 4.32 -6.21
CA THR A 132 -3.58 5.57 -6.85
C THR A 132 -2.10 5.83 -6.65
N TYR A 133 -1.59 5.53 -5.47
CA TYR A 133 -0.17 5.66 -5.13
C TYR A 133 0.71 4.63 -5.85
N ASP A 134 0.29 3.37 -5.91
CA ASP A 134 1.01 2.33 -6.64
C ASP A 134 1.06 2.61 -8.15
N ALA A 135 -0.01 3.23 -8.69
CA ALA A 135 -0.07 3.62 -10.09
C ALA A 135 1.08 4.57 -10.47
N VAL A 136 1.45 5.51 -9.60
CA VAL A 136 2.57 6.44 -9.85
C VAL A 136 3.88 5.69 -10.07
N SER A 137 4.22 4.77 -9.16
CA SER A 137 5.47 3.98 -9.24
C SER A 137 5.48 3.05 -10.45
N LEU A 138 4.33 2.45 -10.79
CA LEU A 138 4.18 1.58 -11.97
C LEU A 138 4.32 2.36 -13.27
N ILE A 139 3.62 3.49 -13.41
CA ILE A 139 3.69 4.37 -14.58
C ILE A 139 5.11 4.85 -14.78
N TRP A 140 5.77 5.27 -13.71
CA TRP A 140 7.15 5.72 -13.77
C TRP A 140 8.08 4.62 -14.27
N SER A 141 8.00 3.43 -13.68
CA SER A 141 8.81 2.27 -14.10
C SER A 141 8.57 1.90 -15.58
N GLU A 142 7.32 1.88 -16.03
CA GLU A 142 6.99 1.51 -17.41
C GLU A 142 7.44 2.56 -18.44
N LYS A 143 7.34 3.86 -18.09
CA LYS A 143 7.78 4.93 -19.00
C LYS A 143 9.30 5.02 -19.13
N GLN A 144 10.02 4.86 -18.01
CA GLN A 144 11.48 4.95 -18.01
C GLN A 144 12.16 3.72 -18.64
N LYS A 145 11.54 2.53 -18.56
CA LYS A 145 12.05 1.24 -19.07
C LYS A 145 13.44 0.81 -18.55
N ARG A 146 14.17 1.71 -17.90
CA ARG A 146 15.54 1.49 -17.39
C ARG A 146 15.56 1.11 -15.92
N ILE A 147 14.57 1.58 -15.14
CA ILE A 147 14.52 1.39 -13.69
C ILE A 147 13.38 0.43 -13.38
N PRO A 148 13.67 -0.75 -12.80
CA PRO A 148 12.66 -1.69 -12.35
C PRO A 148 11.69 -1.08 -11.34
N PHE A 149 10.45 -1.56 -11.30
CA PHE A 149 9.39 -1.11 -10.39
C PHE A 149 9.85 -0.97 -8.93
N GLN A 150 10.62 -1.94 -8.43
CA GLN A 150 11.09 -1.95 -7.05
C GLN A 150 11.88 -0.70 -6.66
N TYR A 151 12.73 -0.20 -7.55
CA TYR A 151 13.51 1.01 -7.28
C TYR A 151 12.67 2.28 -7.44
N CYS A 152 11.78 2.33 -8.42
CA CYS A 152 10.82 3.44 -8.56
C CYS A 152 9.96 3.55 -7.30
N ARG A 153 9.52 2.41 -6.75
CA ARG A 153 8.74 2.36 -5.51
C ARG A 153 9.55 2.88 -4.31
N ILE A 154 10.78 2.40 -4.12
CA ILE A 154 11.66 2.86 -3.04
C ILE A 154 11.88 4.38 -3.13
N ILE A 155 12.11 4.91 -4.33
CA ILE A 155 12.31 6.36 -4.50
C ILE A 155 11.04 7.14 -4.13
N CYS A 156 9.86 6.69 -4.60
CA CYS A 156 8.58 7.31 -4.22
C CYS A 156 8.36 7.26 -2.70
N ASP A 157 8.64 6.11 -2.09
CA ASP A 157 8.50 5.92 -0.65
C ASP A 157 9.45 6.84 0.13
N LEU A 158 10.71 6.95 -0.28
CA LEU A 158 11.68 7.87 0.33
C LEU A 158 11.26 9.33 0.19
N ILE A 159 10.75 9.75 -0.97
CA ILE A 159 10.22 11.10 -1.17
C ILE A 159 9.06 11.36 -0.20
N CYS A 160 8.13 10.42 -0.06
CA CYS A 160 7.00 10.54 0.86
C CYS A 160 7.47 10.67 2.32
N VAL A 161 8.41 9.84 2.75
CA VAL A 161 8.96 9.90 4.12
C VAL A 161 9.68 11.22 4.37
N CYS A 162 10.55 11.66 3.44
CA CYS A 162 11.27 12.92 3.58
C CYS A 162 10.31 14.11 3.67
N LEU A 163 9.32 14.18 2.78
CA LEU A 163 8.31 15.24 2.81
C LEU A 163 7.46 15.15 4.09
N GLY A 164 7.05 13.96 4.49
CA GLY A 164 6.30 13.73 5.71
C GLY A 164 7.04 14.23 6.95
N VAL A 165 8.33 13.89 7.07
CA VAL A 165 9.19 14.38 8.18
C VAL A 165 9.31 15.91 8.17
N ILE A 166 9.55 16.51 7.01
CA ILE A 166 9.67 17.97 6.88
C ILE A 166 8.36 18.65 7.30
N LEU A 167 7.23 18.16 6.81
CA LEU A 167 5.92 18.73 7.11
C LEU A 167 5.52 18.54 8.58
N CYS A 168 5.78 17.37 9.17
CA CYS A 168 5.57 17.15 10.60
C CYS A 168 6.40 18.12 11.47
N ARG A 169 7.65 18.43 11.05
CA ARG A 169 8.48 19.43 11.73
C ARG A 169 7.90 20.84 11.62
N ILE A 170 7.39 21.23 10.45
CA ILE A 170 6.74 22.52 10.24
C ILE A 170 5.45 22.64 11.06
N GLY A 171 4.67 21.56 11.14
CA GLY A 171 3.41 21.50 11.90
C GLY A 171 3.58 21.25 13.40
N ASP A 172 4.82 21.18 13.90
CA ASP A 172 5.16 20.92 15.32
C ASP A 172 4.55 19.61 15.87
N VAL A 173 4.43 18.59 14.99
CA VAL A 173 3.95 17.25 15.35
C VAL A 173 5.13 16.32 15.62
N ASN A 174 4.96 15.41 16.58
CA ASN A 174 5.98 14.44 16.93
C ASN A 174 6.29 13.48 15.77
N VAL A 175 7.42 13.71 15.10
CA VAL A 175 7.88 12.91 13.96
C VAL A 175 7.99 11.41 14.30
N PHE A 176 8.45 11.06 15.51
CA PHE A 176 8.65 9.67 15.92
C PHE A 176 7.35 8.88 16.11
N GLY A 177 6.21 9.54 16.25
CA GLY A 177 4.89 8.89 16.25
C GLY A 177 4.50 8.37 14.88
N GLU A 178 4.87 9.09 13.82
CA GLU A 178 4.47 8.82 12.45
C GLU A 178 5.55 8.09 11.65
N VAL A 179 6.81 8.49 11.83
CA VAL A 179 7.97 7.91 11.15
C VAL A 179 8.82 7.14 12.14
N ASN A 180 8.75 5.82 12.08
CA ASN A 180 9.45 4.93 13.01
C ASN A 180 10.06 3.74 12.24
N VAL A 181 10.54 2.74 12.96
CA VAL A 181 11.18 1.53 12.40
C VAL A 181 10.33 0.89 11.30
N GLY A 182 9.01 0.79 11.50
CA GLY A 182 8.09 0.24 10.51
C GLY A 182 8.11 1.02 9.19
N THR A 183 8.14 2.36 9.24
CA THR A 183 8.20 3.21 8.05
C THR A 183 9.49 3.00 7.26
N ILE A 184 10.62 2.85 7.95
CA ILE A 184 11.92 2.56 7.33
C ILE A 184 11.90 1.19 6.66
N ILE A 185 11.43 0.18 7.38
CA ILE A 185 11.33 -1.19 6.82
C ILE A 185 10.44 -1.19 5.58
N THR A 186 9.26 -0.58 5.64
CA THR A 186 8.33 -0.54 4.50
C THR A 186 8.92 0.21 3.32
N ALA A 187 9.55 1.38 3.52
CA ALA A 187 10.13 2.17 2.45
C ALA A 187 11.19 1.40 1.64
N PHE A 188 12.02 0.59 2.29
CA PHE A 188 13.08 -0.15 1.60
C PHE A 188 12.67 -1.53 1.11
N PHE A 189 11.80 -2.22 1.85
CA PHE A 189 11.51 -3.64 1.58
C PHE A 189 10.20 -3.90 0.84
N MET A 190 9.21 -3.00 0.88
CA MET A 190 7.94 -3.25 0.18
C MET A 190 8.13 -3.41 -1.33
N GLY A 191 8.87 -2.51 -1.99
CA GLY A 191 9.10 -2.60 -3.43
C GLY A 191 9.69 -3.95 -3.87
N PRO A 192 10.84 -4.37 -3.32
CA PRO A 192 11.43 -5.68 -3.58
C PRO A 192 10.53 -6.87 -3.25
N LEU A 193 9.84 -6.84 -2.11
CA LEU A 193 8.94 -7.92 -1.69
C LEU A 193 7.72 -8.04 -2.61
N ILE A 194 7.11 -6.94 -3.01
CA ILE A 194 6.00 -6.94 -3.99
C ILE A 194 6.47 -7.54 -5.31
N ALA A 195 7.64 -7.13 -5.81
CA ALA A 195 8.22 -7.68 -7.04
C ALA A 195 8.51 -9.18 -6.93
N PHE A 196 9.01 -9.64 -5.79
CA PHE A 196 9.24 -11.04 -5.50
C PHE A 196 7.93 -11.85 -5.50
N PHE A 197 6.92 -11.44 -4.73
CA PHE A 197 5.63 -12.12 -4.66
C PHE A 197 4.88 -12.08 -6.00
N ASN A 198 4.99 -10.98 -6.74
CA ASN A 198 4.41 -10.89 -8.08
C ASN A 198 4.97 -11.99 -9.00
N ARG A 199 6.31 -12.15 -9.02
CA ARG A 199 6.97 -13.13 -9.89
C ARG A 199 6.78 -14.57 -9.42
N LYS A 200 6.90 -14.82 -8.11
CA LYS A 200 6.96 -16.19 -7.55
C LYS A 200 5.60 -16.76 -7.13
N VAL A 201 4.63 -15.92 -6.82
CA VAL A 201 3.33 -16.35 -6.29
C VAL A 201 2.16 -15.91 -7.17
N ALA A 202 2.01 -14.62 -7.41
CA ALA A 202 0.80 -14.10 -8.04
C ALA A 202 0.71 -14.46 -9.53
N LYS A 203 1.80 -14.34 -10.30
CA LYS A 203 1.82 -14.75 -11.72
C LYS A 203 1.59 -16.25 -11.89
N PRO A 204 2.31 -17.16 -11.23
CA PRO A 204 2.02 -18.58 -11.31
C PRO A 204 0.58 -18.92 -10.93
N PHE A 205 0.06 -18.31 -9.85
CA PHE A 205 -1.32 -18.53 -9.41
C PHE A 205 -2.36 -18.15 -10.48
N LEU A 206 -2.14 -17.06 -11.22
CA LEU A 206 -3.04 -16.64 -12.29
C LEU A 206 -2.94 -17.54 -13.53
N TYR A 207 -1.74 -17.95 -13.92
CA TYR A 207 -1.46 -18.63 -15.20
C TYR A 207 -1.34 -20.15 -15.11
N TYR A 208 -1.31 -20.74 -13.89
CA TYR A 208 -1.11 -22.17 -13.64
C TYR A 208 -2.00 -23.11 -14.48
N LYS A 209 -3.18 -22.68 -14.89
CA LYS A 209 -4.11 -23.51 -15.67
C LYS A 209 -3.89 -23.48 -17.19
N HIS A 210 -3.00 -22.63 -17.68
CA HIS A 210 -2.75 -22.53 -19.13
C HIS A 210 -1.64 -23.45 -19.66
N GLU A 211 -0.77 -23.91 -18.77
CA GLU A 211 0.28 -24.87 -19.15
C GLU A 211 -0.23 -26.30 -19.16
N SER A 212 -1.12 -26.69 -18.23
CA SER A 212 -1.69 -28.06 -18.19
C SER A 212 -2.78 -28.33 -19.22
N GLN A 213 -3.14 -27.38 -20.09
CA GLN A 213 -4.03 -27.59 -21.23
C GLN A 213 -3.29 -27.62 -22.58
N LYS A 214 -1.97 -27.51 -22.55
CA LYS A 214 -1.11 -27.59 -23.75
C LYS A 214 -0.30 -28.89 -23.84
N GLU A 215 -0.41 -29.75 -22.84
CA GLU A 215 0.02 -31.16 -22.88
C GLU A 215 -1.21 -32.05 -23.15
#